data_996bd21ea3497d262a385ad2bf5dc989
#
_entry.id   996bd21ea3497d262a385ad2bf5dc989
#
_cell.length_a   1.000
_cell.length_b   1.000
_cell.length_c   1.000
_cell.angle_alpha   90.00
_cell.angle_beta   90.00
_cell.angle_gamma   90.00
#
_symmetry.space_group_name_H-M   'P 1'
#
loop_
_entity.id
_entity.type
_entity.pdbx_description
1 polymer ?
#
loop_
_entity_poly.entity_id
_entity_poly.type
_entity_poly.pdbx_seq_one_letter_code
_entity_poly.pdbx_strand_id
1 'polypeptide(L)'
;MKLLILIVFIFVFNIKNVLSDSLYDALKVTYKNNKELNAERENVNIAEEDLKISKGNYLPTGTITGSKSQQDTNKLTNQGGGDATINDVNPLNTTIKLEQTLIDFGRNAELKKSQLGLNLSKEKLKKKEQEIFYKAIEAHSNLVASIEKIEINDKNLNLLIRQVENDKTRLEIGQITLSDLSQSESSLAGCLLYTSPSPRDRYI
;
A
#
# COMPACT_ATOMS: atom_id res chain seq x y z
N MET A 1 -28.55 37.95 2.26
CA MET A 1 -29.46 36.85 2.59
C MET A 1 -29.55 35.80 1.49
N LYS A 2 -29.79 36.16 0.21
CA LYS A 2 -29.88 35.19 -0.92
C LYS A 2 -28.56 34.43 -1.19
N LEU A 3 -27.39 35.05 -1.04
CA LEU A 3 -26.08 34.41 -1.23
C LEU A 3 -25.77 33.38 -0.15
N LEU A 4 -26.18 33.61 1.09
CA LEU A 4 -25.98 32.69 2.23
C LEU A 4 -26.86 31.42 2.06
N ILE A 5 -28.07 31.57 1.53
CA ILE A 5 -28.97 30.46 1.23
C ILE A 5 -28.41 29.59 0.09
N LEU A 6 -27.78 30.19 -0.92
CA LEU A 6 -27.15 29.49 -2.02
C LEU A 6 -25.94 28.64 -1.55
N ILE A 7 -25.12 29.16 -0.63
CA ILE A 7 -23.97 28.45 -0.06
C ILE A 7 -24.44 27.26 0.79
N VAL A 8 -25.49 27.42 1.59
CA VAL A 8 -26.07 26.31 2.37
C VAL A 8 -26.66 25.25 1.45
N PHE A 9 -27.29 25.65 0.33
CA PHE A 9 -27.87 24.72 -0.62
C PHE A 9 -26.79 23.88 -1.36
N ILE A 10 -25.62 24.48 -1.67
CA ILE A 10 -24.48 23.79 -2.26
C ILE A 10 -23.83 22.80 -1.28
N PHE A 11 -23.84 23.11 0.02
CA PHE A 11 -23.27 22.23 1.06
C PHE A 11 -24.15 21.01 1.34
N VAL A 12 -25.47 21.12 1.21
CA VAL A 12 -26.42 20.01 1.41
C VAL A 12 -26.40 19.01 0.24
N PHE A 13 -25.98 19.42 -0.97
CA PHE A 13 -25.96 18.55 -2.14
C PHE A 13 -24.72 17.65 -2.23
N ASN A 14 -23.74 17.78 -1.31
CA ASN A 14 -22.57 16.89 -1.25
C ASN A 14 -22.70 15.70 -0.29
N ILE A 15 -23.91 15.39 0.18
CA ILE A 15 -24.16 14.10 0.81
C ILE A 15 -24.17 13.06 -0.32
N LYS A 16 -22.99 12.62 -0.73
CA LYS A 16 -22.87 11.39 -1.49
C LYS A 16 -23.56 10.32 -0.66
N ASN A 17 -24.64 9.75 -1.21
CA ASN A 17 -25.22 8.56 -0.68
C ASN A 17 -24.08 7.57 -0.40
N VAL A 18 -23.81 7.31 0.89
CA VAL A 18 -23.08 6.13 1.31
C VAL A 18 -24.02 4.97 1.06
N LEU A 19 -24.24 4.68 -0.24
CA LEU A 19 -24.78 3.41 -0.65
C LEU A 19 -23.80 2.36 -0.16
N SER A 20 -24.32 1.34 0.48
CA SER A 20 -23.63 0.11 0.82
C SER A 20 -22.68 -0.25 -0.34
N ASP A 21 -21.38 0.09 -0.20
CA ASP A 21 -20.39 -0.32 -1.18
C ASP A 21 -20.44 -1.83 -1.24
N SER A 22 -20.81 -2.36 -2.40
CA SER A 22 -20.84 -3.80 -2.57
C SER A 22 -19.42 -4.35 -2.38
N LEU A 23 -19.30 -5.59 -1.92
CA LEU A 23 -17.99 -6.27 -1.82
C LEU A 23 -17.17 -6.10 -3.10
N TYR A 24 -17.84 -6.12 -4.26
CA TYR A 24 -17.19 -5.90 -5.56
C TYR A 24 -16.55 -4.51 -5.67
N ASP A 25 -17.24 -3.46 -5.22
CA ASP A 25 -16.70 -2.09 -5.27
C ASP A 25 -15.53 -1.92 -4.31
N ALA A 26 -15.63 -2.50 -3.11
CA ALA A 26 -14.53 -2.54 -2.16
C ALA A 26 -13.27 -3.24 -2.73
N LEU A 27 -13.45 -4.39 -3.38
CA LEU A 27 -12.36 -5.12 -4.05
C LEU A 27 -11.76 -4.32 -5.21
N LYS A 28 -12.58 -3.66 -6.02
CA LYS A 28 -12.14 -2.82 -7.13
C LYS A 28 -11.31 -1.63 -6.67
N VAL A 29 -11.76 -0.96 -5.62
CA VAL A 29 -11.00 0.16 -5.01
C VAL A 29 -9.69 -0.33 -4.41
N THR A 30 -9.72 -1.46 -3.70
CA THR A 30 -8.54 -2.10 -3.13
C THR A 30 -7.53 -2.46 -4.21
N TYR A 31 -7.96 -3.10 -5.30
CA TYR A 31 -7.09 -3.48 -6.41
C TYR A 31 -6.40 -2.29 -7.05
N LYS A 32 -7.10 -1.16 -7.18
CA LYS A 32 -6.57 0.04 -7.82
C LYS A 32 -5.65 0.87 -6.92
N ASN A 33 -6.00 0.98 -5.63
CA ASN A 33 -5.41 1.99 -4.75
C ASN A 33 -4.48 1.41 -3.67
N ASN A 34 -4.41 0.08 -3.53
CA ASN A 34 -3.58 -0.53 -2.50
C ASN A 34 -2.09 -0.29 -2.78
N LYS A 35 -1.39 0.32 -1.81
CA LYS A 35 0.02 0.71 -1.95
C LYS A 35 0.96 -0.49 -2.03
N GLU A 36 0.67 -1.57 -1.30
CA GLU A 36 1.48 -2.79 -1.32
C GLU A 36 1.39 -3.49 -2.67
N LEU A 37 0.18 -3.51 -3.25
CA LEU A 37 -0.04 -4.08 -4.57
C LEU A 37 0.64 -3.26 -5.67
N ASN A 38 0.59 -1.93 -5.56
CA ASN A 38 1.28 -1.05 -6.50
C ASN A 38 2.80 -1.22 -6.40
N ALA A 39 3.35 -1.36 -5.19
CA ALA A 39 4.78 -1.65 -5.01
C ALA A 39 5.18 -2.98 -5.66
N GLU A 40 4.36 -4.03 -5.54
CA GLU A 40 4.67 -5.32 -6.17
C GLU A 40 4.54 -5.27 -7.70
N ARG A 41 3.67 -4.42 -8.25
CA ARG A 41 3.62 -4.13 -9.71
C ARG A 41 4.91 -3.48 -10.20
N GLU A 42 5.47 -2.54 -9.41
CA GLU A 42 6.77 -1.94 -9.74
C GLU A 42 7.92 -2.95 -9.66
N ASN A 43 7.86 -3.93 -8.74
CA ASN A 43 8.85 -5.03 -8.70
C ASN A 43 8.82 -5.88 -9.99
N VAL A 44 7.65 -6.06 -10.60
CA VAL A 44 7.55 -6.71 -11.92
C VAL A 44 8.18 -5.85 -13.00
N ASN A 45 7.92 -4.54 -13.00
CA ASN A 45 8.54 -3.60 -13.94
C ASN A 45 10.07 -3.61 -13.82
N ILE A 46 10.61 -3.62 -12.61
CA ILE A 46 12.05 -3.75 -12.36
C ILE A 46 12.60 -5.05 -12.98
N ALA A 47 11.93 -6.18 -12.75
CA ALA A 47 12.37 -7.45 -13.30
C ALA A 47 12.27 -7.48 -14.85
N GLU A 48 11.34 -6.74 -15.46
CA GLU A 48 11.27 -6.56 -16.91
C GLU A 48 12.45 -5.75 -17.45
N GLU A 49 12.84 -4.70 -16.75
CA GLU A 49 14.02 -3.90 -17.12
C GLU A 49 15.33 -4.71 -16.95
N ASP A 50 15.45 -5.52 -15.88
CA ASP A 50 16.59 -6.40 -15.66
C ASP A 50 16.72 -7.42 -16.82
N LEU A 51 15.60 -7.93 -17.33
CA LEU A 51 15.62 -8.78 -18.52
C LEU A 51 16.07 -8.01 -19.78
N LYS A 52 15.66 -6.75 -19.94
CA LYS A 52 16.13 -5.91 -21.05
C LYS A 52 17.62 -5.63 -20.95
N ILE A 53 18.13 -5.35 -19.75
CA ILE A 53 19.57 -5.18 -19.48
C ILE A 53 20.33 -6.44 -19.88
N SER A 54 19.86 -7.63 -19.44
CA SER A 54 20.48 -8.90 -19.78
C SER A 54 20.50 -9.17 -21.30
N LYS A 55 19.45 -8.74 -22.01
CA LYS A 55 19.42 -8.76 -23.48
C LYS A 55 20.39 -7.74 -24.09
N GLY A 56 20.50 -6.56 -23.49
CA GLY A 56 21.42 -5.51 -23.90
C GLY A 56 22.89 -5.94 -23.86
N ASN A 57 23.26 -6.87 -22.98
CA ASN A 57 24.61 -7.42 -22.88
C ASN A 57 25.05 -8.18 -24.18
N TYR A 58 24.15 -8.48 -25.09
CA TYR A 58 24.47 -9.05 -26.40
C TYR A 58 24.81 -7.97 -27.45
N LEU A 59 24.60 -6.71 -27.13
CA LEU A 59 24.91 -5.60 -28.03
C LEU A 59 26.36 -5.12 -27.84
N PRO A 60 26.98 -4.46 -28.86
CA PRO A 60 28.28 -3.86 -28.71
C PRO A 60 28.23 -2.68 -27.70
N THR A 61 29.26 -2.58 -26.89
CA THR A 61 29.44 -1.48 -25.92
C THR A 61 30.38 -0.43 -26.50
N GLY A 62 29.90 0.80 -26.65
CA GLY A 62 30.68 1.96 -27.06
C GLY A 62 31.09 2.80 -25.84
N THR A 63 32.39 3.06 -25.68
CA THR A 63 32.93 3.90 -24.61
C THR A 63 33.71 5.06 -25.21
N ILE A 64 33.40 6.27 -24.78
CA ILE A 64 34.16 7.48 -25.14
C ILE A 64 34.82 7.99 -23.87
N THR A 65 36.14 8.08 -23.89
CA THR A 65 36.92 8.62 -22.77
C THR A 65 37.73 9.81 -23.26
N GLY A 66 37.70 10.91 -22.49
CA GLY A 66 38.49 12.09 -22.71
C GLY A 66 39.35 12.38 -21.50
N SER A 67 40.66 12.60 -21.67
CA SER A 67 41.55 13.05 -20.61
C SER A 67 42.39 14.24 -21.08
N LYS A 68 42.45 15.25 -20.23
CA LYS A 68 43.36 16.40 -20.40
C LYS A 68 44.27 16.40 -19.19
N SER A 69 45.56 16.33 -19.45
CA SER A 69 46.57 16.47 -18.39
C SER A 69 47.43 17.72 -18.63
N GLN A 70 47.88 18.33 -17.56
CA GLN A 70 48.83 19.40 -17.59
C GLN A 70 50.12 18.89 -16.96
N GLN A 71 51.20 18.86 -17.74
CA GLN A 71 52.51 18.46 -17.28
C GLN A 71 53.38 19.69 -17.13
N ASP A 72 53.85 19.94 -15.89
CA ASP A 72 54.88 20.95 -15.60
C ASP A 72 56.24 20.30 -15.79
N THR A 73 56.93 20.65 -16.90
CA THR A 73 58.22 20.10 -17.24
C THR A 73 59.37 20.88 -16.60
N ASN A 74 59.12 21.93 -15.83
CA ASN A 74 60.16 22.73 -15.14
C ASN A 74 60.94 21.94 -14.09
N LYS A 75 60.44 20.80 -13.65
CA LYS A 75 61.12 19.90 -12.69
C LYS A 75 61.91 18.78 -13.34
N LEU A 76 61.85 18.63 -14.65
CA LEU A 76 62.65 17.65 -15.38
C LEU A 76 64.00 18.27 -15.72
N THR A 77 64.88 18.31 -14.74
CA THR A 77 66.29 18.66 -14.98
C THR A 77 66.91 17.58 -15.84
N ASN A 78 67.45 18.02 -16.99
CA ASN A 78 68.23 17.16 -17.83
C ASN A 78 69.53 16.81 -17.13
N GLN A 79 69.66 15.58 -16.66
CA GLN A 79 70.87 15.09 -15.97
C GLN A 79 72.15 15.03 -16.89
N GLY A 80 71.97 15.33 -18.17
CA GLY A 80 73.03 15.26 -19.18
C GLY A 80 73.65 16.64 -19.59
N GLY A 81 73.20 17.76 -19.02
CA GLY A 81 73.84 19.07 -19.23
C GLY A 81 73.55 19.74 -20.60
N GLY A 82 72.59 19.30 -21.34
CA GLY A 82 72.06 19.97 -22.55
C GLY A 82 70.93 20.92 -22.23
N ASP A 83 70.73 21.99 -23.06
CA ASP A 83 69.61 22.92 -22.95
C ASP A 83 68.30 22.15 -23.01
N ALA A 84 67.57 22.13 -21.91
CA ALA A 84 66.27 21.56 -21.86
C ALA A 84 65.28 22.49 -22.63
N THR A 85 64.81 22.07 -23.79
CA THR A 85 63.72 22.72 -24.46
C THR A 85 62.46 22.41 -23.64
N ILE A 86 62.07 23.32 -22.79
CA ILE A 86 60.86 23.19 -21.95
C ILE A 86 59.67 23.47 -22.85
N ASN A 87 58.99 22.40 -23.27
CA ASN A 87 57.71 22.54 -23.90
C ASN A 87 56.66 22.09 -22.86
N ASP A 88 55.83 23.03 -22.43
CA ASP A 88 54.63 22.73 -21.68
C ASP A 88 53.72 21.85 -22.51
N VAL A 89 53.67 20.59 -22.21
CA VAL A 89 52.84 19.62 -22.95
C VAL A 89 51.51 19.46 -22.21
N ASN A 90 50.46 19.94 -22.82
CA ASN A 90 49.08 19.72 -22.31
C ASN A 90 48.37 18.68 -23.18
N PRO A 91 48.64 17.42 -23.04
CA PRO A 91 48.06 16.41 -23.92
C PRO A 91 46.58 16.27 -23.66
N LEU A 92 45.81 16.36 -24.73
CA LEU A 92 44.39 16.01 -24.79
C LEU A 92 44.25 14.65 -25.49
N ASN A 93 43.83 13.65 -24.77
CA ASN A 93 43.57 12.33 -25.34
C ASN A 93 42.07 12.08 -25.38
N THR A 94 41.56 11.72 -26.55
CA THR A 94 40.21 11.27 -26.73
C THR A 94 40.28 9.88 -27.34
N THR A 95 39.66 8.91 -26.65
CA THR A 95 39.62 7.51 -27.07
C THR A 95 38.16 7.09 -27.26
N ILE A 96 37.85 6.56 -28.44
CA ILE A 96 36.59 5.89 -28.74
C ILE A 96 36.89 4.41 -28.81
N LYS A 97 36.22 3.64 -27.93
CA LYS A 97 36.38 2.18 -27.85
C LYS A 97 35.04 1.51 -28.15
N LEU A 98 35.02 0.61 -29.10
CA LEU A 98 33.86 -0.24 -29.39
C LEU A 98 34.25 -1.69 -29.06
N GLU A 99 33.52 -2.33 -28.15
CA GLU A 99 33.76 -3.72 -27.75
C GLU A 99 32.54 -4.57 -28.02
N GLN A 100 32.73 -5.71 -28.66
CA GLN A 100 31.71 -6.73 -28.88
C GLN A 100 32.24 -8.06 -28.40
N THR A 101 31.62 -8.64 -27.39
CA THR A 101 31.90 -9.97 -26.92
C THR A 101 31.24 -10.99 -27.91
N LEU A 102 32.02 -11.78 -28.56
CA LEU A 102 31.54 -12.75 -29.59
C LEU A 102 31.10 -14.06 -28.94
N ILE A 103 31.83 -14.54 -27.93
CA ILE A 103 31.58 -15.82 -27.27
C ILE A 103 31.64 -15.60 -25.75
N ASP A 104 30.55 -15.93 -25.09
CA ASP A 104 30.45 -15.95 -23.63
C ASP A 104 29.38 -16.98 -23.22
N PHE A 105 29.82 -18.04 -22.59
CA PHE A 105 28.95 -19.14 -22.15
C PHE A 105 28.09 -18.74 -20.93
N GLY A 106 28.56 -17.79 -20.09
CA GLY A 106 27.85 -17.33 -18.93
C GLY A 106 26.63 -16.46 -19.29
N ARG A 107 26.68 -15.75 -20.41
CA ARG A 107 25.65 -14.80 -20.85
C ARG A 107 24.28 -15.44 -21.08
N ASN A 108 24.26 -16.65 -21.65
CA ASN A 108 23.01 -17.40 -21.84
C ASN A 108 22.38 -17.82 -20.49
N ALA A 109 23.22 -18.21 -19.54
CA ALA A 109 22.75 -18.55 -18.19
C ALA A 109 22.17 -17.32 -17.48
N GLU A 110 22.82 -16.15 -17.60
CA GLU A 110 22.35 -14.89 -17.01
C GLU A 110 21.01 -14.43 -17.63
N LEU A 111 20.88 -14.51 -18.97
CA LEU A 111 19.62 -14.21 -19.64
C LEU A 111 18.48 -15.11 -19.15
N LYS A 112 18.74 -16.43 -19.04
CA LYS A 112 17.75 -17.40 -18.53
C LYS A 112 17.39 -17.11 -17.07
N LYS A 113 18.37 -16.75 -16.25
CA LYS A 113 18.16 -16.34 -14.85
C LYS A 113 17.25 -15.10 -14.76
N SER A 114 17.51 -14.06 -15.56
CA SER A 114 16.65 -12.86 -15.59
C SER A 114 15.23 -13.18 -16.09
N GLN A 115 15.08 -14.08 -17.05
CA GLN A 115 13.77 -14.52 -17.52
C GLN A 115 12.98 -15.27 -16.43
N LEU A 116 13.65 -16.16 -15.70
CA LEU A 116 13.04 -16.85 -14.56
C LEU A 116 12.75 -15.89 -13.40
N GLY A 117 13.60 -14.88 -13.19
CA GLY A 117 13.38 -13.80 -12.23
C GLY A 117 12.11 -13.01 -12.52
N LEU A 118 11.87 -12.68 -13.79
CA LEU A 118 10.62 -12.02 -14.21
C LEU A 118 9.40 -12.90 -13.93
N ASN A 119 9.46 -14.19 -14.27
CA ASN A 119 8.36 -15.11 -13.99
C ASN A 119 8.10 -15.23 -12.48
N LEU A 120 9.14 -15.28 -11.67
CA LEU A 120 9.03 -15.29 -10.21
C LEU A 120 8.35 -14.01 -9.68
N SER A 121 8.72 -12.83 -10.20
CA SER A 121 8.08 -11.57 -9.83
C SER A 121 6.60 -11.53 -10.20
N LYS A 122 6.21 -12.07 -11.36
CA LYS A 122 4.80 -12.19 -11.76
C LYS A 122 4.00 -13.11 -10.83
N GLU A 123 4.57 -14.24 -10.41
CA GLU A 123 3.89 -15.13 -9.46
C GLU A 123 3.82 -14.53 -8.04
N LYS A 124 4.83 -13.76 -7.63
CA LYS A 124 4.78 -12.98 -6.37
C LYS A 124 3.66 -11.94 -6.40
N LEU A 125 3.51 -11.19 -7.50
CA LEU A 125 2.41 -10.25 -7.68
C LEU A 125 1.06 -10.95 -7.54
N LYS A 126 0.85 -12.07 -8.22
CA LYS A 126 -0.38 -12.85 -8.13
C LYS A 126 -0.68 -13.35 -6.72
N LYS A 127 0.35 -13.83 -6.01
CA LYS A 127 0.23 -14.19 -4.59
C LYS A 127 -0.19 -12.98 -3.75
N LYS A 128 0.43 -11.82 -3.98
CA LYS A 128 0.11 -10.59 -3.25
C LYS A 128 -1.31 -10.10 -3.52
N GLU A 129 -1.80 -10.22 -4.75
CA GLU A 129 -3.19 -9.95 -5.09
C GLU A 129 -4.16 -10.81 -4.28
N GLN A 130 -3.88 -12.11 -4.19
CA GLN A 130 -4.72 -13.03 -3.41
C GLN A 130 -4.72 -12.69 -1.91
N GLU A 131 -3.56 -12.38 -1.33
CA GLU A 131 -3.45 -11.98 0.08
C GLU A 131 -4.25 -10.70 0.38
N ILE A 132 -4.15 -9.71 -0.49
CA ILE A 132 -4.84 -8.43 -0.31
C ILE A 132 -6.34 -8.58 -0.52
N PHE A 133 -6.78 -9.36 -1.50
CA PHE A 133 -8.20 -9.65 -1.68
C PHE A 133 -8.77 -10.41 -0.50
N TYR A 134 -8.05 -11.39 0.03
CA TYR A 134 -8.48 -12.10 1.24
C TYR A 134 -8.69 -11.13 2.42
N LYS A 135 -7.73 -10.26 2.70
CA LYS A 135 -7.85 -9.24 3.76
C LYS A 135 -9.03 -8.29 3.53
N ALA A 136 -9.27 -7.88 2.28
CA ALA A 136 -10.37 -7.01 1.94
C ALA A 136 -11.74 -7.69 2.14
N ILE A 137 -11.86 -8.97 1.76
CA ILE A 137 -13.07 -9.78 1.98
C ILE A 137 -13.31 -9.96 3.48
N GLU A 138 -12.27 -10.30 4.24
CA GLU A 138 -12.35 -10.47 5.69
C GLU A 138 -12.82 -9.18 6.37
N ALA A 139 -12.20 -8.05 6.04
CA ALA A 139 -12.57 -6.74 6.60
C ALA A 139 -14.03 -6.37 6.25
N HIS A 140 -14.45 -6.56 5.01
CA HIS A 140 -15.82 -6.32 4.59
C HIS A 140 -16.82 -7.23 5.31
N SER A 141 -16.53 -8.52 5.42
CA SER A 141 -17.38 -9.48 6.13
C SER A 141 -17.52 -9.14 7.61
N ASN A 142 -16.42 -8.74 8.26
CA ASN A 142 -16.43 -8.30 9.65
C ASN A 142 -17.23 -7.01 9.84
N LEU A 143 -17.17 -6.09 8.87
CA LEU A 143 -17.99 -4.88 8.89
C LEU A 143 -19.48 -5.21 8.80
N VAL A 144 -19.89 -6.04 7.84
CA VAL A 144 -21.28 -6.48 7.68
C VAL A 144 -21.79 -7.18 8.94
N ALA A 145 -21.02 -8.14 9.47
CA ALA A 145 -21.38 -8.84 10.69
C ALA A 145 -21.51 -7.89 11.91
N SER A 146 -20.67 -6.85 11.96
CA SER A 146 -20.76 -5.84 13.03
C SER A 146 -22.01 -4.97 12.91
N ILE A 147 -22.40 -4.61 11.69
CA ILE A 147 -23.65 -3.87 11.43
C ILE A 147 -24.87 -4.72 11.84
N GLU A 148 -24.91 -5.99 11.41
CA GLU A 148 -26.00 -6.90 11.78
C GLU A 148 -26.06 -7.11 13.29
N LYS A 149 -24.93 -7.22 13.97
CA LYS A 149 -24.86 -7.35 15.43
C LYS A 149 -25.44 -6.13 16.14
N ILE A 150 -25.16 -4.92 15.62
CA ILE A 150 -25.74 -3.68 16.16
C ILE A 150 -27.26 -3.71 16.02
N GLU A 151 -27.79 -4.07 14.86
CA GLU A 151 -29.23 -4.15 14.62
C GLU A 151 -29.92 -5.18 15.54
N ILE A 152 -29.30 -6.35 15.72
CA ILE A 152 -29.81 -7.38 16.64
C ILE A 152 -29.82 -6.86 18.09
N ASN A 153 -28.72 -6.22 18.51
CA ASN A 153 -28.62 -5.66 19.87
C ASN A 153 -29.67 -4.56 20.11
N ASP A 154 -29.91 -3.69 19.14
CA ASP A 154 -30.95 -2.66 19.23
C ASP A 154 -32.35 -3.27 19.38
N LYS A 155 -32.67 -4.27 18.57
CA LYS A 155 -33.94 -5.01 18.70
C LYS A 155 -34.07 -5.69 20.08
N ASN A 156 -32.99 -6.32 20.56
CA ASN A 156 -32.98 -6.97 21.86
C ASN A 156 -33.16 -5.97 23.01
N LEU A 157 -32.48 -4.80 22.93
CA LEU A 157 -32.66 -3.71 23.90
C LEU A 157 -34.11 -3.24 23.98
N ASN A 158 -34.75 -3.02 22.82
CA ASN A 158 -36.16 -2.62 22.73
C ASN A 158 -37.10 -3.67 23.34
N LEU A 159 -36.80 -4.96 23.16
CA LEU A 159 -37.57 -6.04 23.78
C LEU A 159 -37.42 -6.04 25.31
N LEU A 160 -36.22 -5.88 25.83
CA LEU A 160 -35.95 -5.84 27.27
C LEU A 160 -36.60 -4.62 27.95
N ILE A 161 -36.60 -3.46 27.29
CA ILE A 161 -37.32 -2.25 27.79
C ILE A 161 -38.81 -2.56 27.94
N ARG A 162 -39.43 -3.11 26.90
CA ARG A 162 -40.88 -3.48 26.95
C ARG A 162 -41.15 -4.55 28.01
N GLN A 163 -40.25 -5.50 28.20
CA GLN A 163 -40.37 -6.53 29.23
C GLN A 163 -40.36 -5.90 30.62
N VAL A 164 -39.42 -5.00 30.92
CA VAL A 164 -39.37 -4.30 32.23
C VAL A 164 -40.62 -3.46 32.46
N GLU A 165 -41.16 -2.75 31.45
CA GLU A 165 -42.39 -1.97 31.54
C GLU A 165 -43.59 -2.87 31.85
N ASN A 166 -43.70 -4.00 31.16
CA ASN A 166 -44.74 -4.98 31.39
C ASN A 166 -44.63 -5.62 32.79
N ASP A 167 -43.44 -5.98 33.21
CA ASP A 167 -43.20 -6.57 34.52
C ASP A 167 -43.47 -5.58 35.65
N LYS A 168 -43.22 -4.28 35.50
CA LYS A 168 -43.66 -3.23 36.44
C LYS A 168 -45.17 -3.23 36.61
N THR A 169 -45.92 -3.22 35.48
CA THR A 169 -47.38 -3.25 35.52
C THR A 169 -47.90 -4.52 36.19
N ARG A 170 -47.28 -5.68 35.91
CA ARG A 170 -47.67 -6.96 36.51
C ARG A 170 -47.33 -7.04 38.00
N LEU A 171 -46.30 -6.36 38.46
CA LEU A 171 -45.98 -6.26 39.90
C LEU A 171 -47.03 -5.39 40.62
N GLU A 172 -47.45 -4.25 40.03
CA GLU A 172 -48.50 -3.38 40.60
C GLU A 172 -49.81 -4.08 40.82
N ILE A 173 -50.17 -5.04 39.94
CA ILE A 173 -51.40 -5.85 40.07
C ILE A 173 -51.17 -7.16 40.81
N GLY A 174 -49.97 -7.39 41.38
CA GLY A 174 -49.63 -8.53 42.20
C GLY A 174 -49.45 -9.87 41.51
N GLN A 175 -49.21 -9.84 40.19
CA GLN A 175 -49.01 -11.08 39.38
C GLN A 175 -47.60 -11.63 39.40
N ILE A 176 -46.61 -10.80 39.72
CA ILE A 176 -45.20 -11.23 39.82
C ILE A 176 -44.59 -10.72 41.14
N THR A 177 -43.39 -11.23 41.47
CA THR A 177 -42.67 -10.77 42.67
C THR A 177 -41.68 -9.67 42.33
N LEU A 178 -41.22 -8.93 43.37
CA LEU A 178 -40.15 -7.92 43.22
C LEU A 178 -38.86 -8.57 42.71
N SER A 179 -38.59 -9.80 43.04
CA SER A 179 -37.44 -10.56 42.54
C SER A 179 -37.49 -10.73 41.02
N ASP A 180 -38.69 -11.02 40.48
CA ASP A 180 -38.87 -11.19 39.04
C ASP A 180 -38.60 -9.87 38.29
N LEU A 181 -39.13 -8.75 38.81
CA LEU A 181 -38.83 -7.43 38.24
C LEU A 181 -37.33 -7.10 38.30
N SER A 182 -36.68 -7.36 39.45
CA SER A 182 -35.22 -7.12 39.58
C SER A 182 -34.39 -7.93 38.58
N GLN A 183 -34.84 -9.15 38.25
CA GLN A 183 -34.22 -9.98 37.24
C GLN A 183 -34.31 -9.35 35.84
N SER A 184 -35.49 -8.82 35.48
CA SER A 184 -35.70 -8.15 34.18
C SER A 184 -34.89 -6.83 34.08
N GLU A 185 -34.87 -6.04 35.15
CA GLU A 185 -34.05 -4.80 35.22
C GLU A 185 -32.54 -5.13 35.12
N SER A 186 -32.08 -6.21 35.77
CA SER A 186 -30.69 -6.64 35.68
C SER A 186 -30.31 -7.09 34.27
N SER A 187 -31.24 -7.77 33.58
CA SER A 187 -31.05 -8.19 32.18
C SER A 187 -30.96 -6.97 31.23
N LEU A 188 -31.79 -5.96 31.46
CA LEU A 188 -31.75 -4.68 30.71
C LEU A 188 -30.43 -3.96 30.97
N ALA A 189 -30.01 -3.84 32.23
CA ALA A 189 -28.73 -3.20 32.59
C ALA A 189 -27.53 -3.92 31.94
N GLY A 190 -27.54 -5.25 31.96
CA GLY A 190 -26.54 -6.06 31.26
C GLY A 190 -26.47 -5.79 29.76
N CYS A 191 -27.63 -5.69 29.10
CA CYS A 191 -27.70 -5.37 27.66
C CYS A 191 -27.13 -3.97 27.37
N LEU A 192 -27.47 -2.97 28.18
CA LEU A 192 -26.96 -1.59 28.06
C LEU A 192 -25.45 -1.50 28.23
N LEU A 193 -24.86 -2.27 29.14
CA LEU A 193 -23.41 -2.32 29.33
C LEU A 193 -22.69 -2.92 28.10
N TYR A 194 -23.28 -3.90 27.45
CA TYR A 194 -22.71 -4.54 26.24
C TYR A 194 -22.90 -3.71 24.97
N THR A 195 -23.89 -2.81 24.94
CA THR A 195 -24.15 -1.94 23.79
C THR A 195 -23.45 -0.59 23.92
N SER A 196 -23.02 -0.19 25.12
CA SER A 196 -22.23 1.04 25.31
C SER A 196 -20.80 0.80 24.84
N PRO A 197 -20.22 1.70 24.02
CA PRO A 197 -18.82 1.62 23.68
C PRO A 197 -17.99 1.68 24.97
N SER A 198 -17.07 0.71 25.10
CA SER A 198 -16.15 0.65 26.24
C SER A 198 -15.44 1.99 26.41
N PRO A 199 -15.17 2.45 27.63
CA PRO A 199 -14.34 3.63 27.87
C PRO A 199 -12.98 3.59 27.17
N ARG A 200 -12.47 2.38 26.86
CA ARG A 200 -11.24 2.15 26.08
C ARG A 200 -11.39 2.50 24.59
N ASP A 201 -12.57 2.34 24.03
CA ASP A 201 -12.79 2.55 22.58
C ASP A 201 -13.00 4.03 22.24
N ARG A 202 -13.06 4.89 23.26
CA ARG A 202 -13.23 6.35 23.13
C ARG A 202 -11.92 7.11 22.86
N TYR A 203 -10.78 6.43 22.94
CA TYR A 203 -9.42 7.00 22.83
C TYR A 203 -8.58 6.42 21.68
N ILE A 204 -9.20 5.72 20.71
CA ILE A 204 -8.53 5.24 19.49
C ILE A 204 -9.12 6.04 18.27
#